data_cda54099d2444dbc28bb6ca7409cbf1a
#
_entry.id   cda54099d2444dbc28bb6ca7409cbf1a
#
_cell.length_a   1.000
_cell.length_b   1.000
_cell.length_c   1.000
_cell.angle_alpha   90.00
_cell.angle_beta   90.00
_cell.angle_gamma   90.00
#
_symmetry.space_group_name_H-M   'P 1'
#
loop_
_entity.id
_entity.type
_entity.pdbx_description
1 polymer ?
#
loop_
_entity_poly.entity_id
_entity_poly.type
_entity_poly.pdbx_seq_one_letter_code
_entity_poly.pdbx_strand_id
1 'polypeptide(L)'
;NLDAKLRVHMRAEIGALHKRIGVTTVYVTHDQVEAMTMADRVVIMQGGVIQQIAAPDELFNNPANLFVAGFIGSPGMNFLNAELRNGALTLFGQTVTMPKARAHEGNFVVGLRPEHLTLGDAPVMFNVRPTLVESLGSEKYVYFDDGGARVADGEEGKSKGLIARVSHTGSLAGDEALPLGFDPAQLYLFD
;
A
#
# COMPACT_ATOMS: atom_id res chain seq x y z
N ASN A 1 2.85 -27.76 2.77
CA ASN A 1 3.50 -26.45 2.55
C ASN A 1 4.45 -26.59 1.37
N LEU A 2 4.08 -26.07 0.22
CA LEU A 2 4.97 -25.97 -0.93
C LEU A 2 6.09 -24.97 -0.57
N ASP A 3 7.36 -25.35 -0.80
CA ASP A 3 8.49 -24.45 -0.65
C ASP A 3 8.31 -23.22 -1.53
N ALA A 4 8.75 -22.06 -1.06
CA ALA A 4 8.67 -20.80 -1.79
C ALA A 4 9.30 -20.88 -3.20
N LYS A 5 10.39 -21.62 -3.37
CA LYS A 5 11.01 -21.89 -4.67
C LYS A 5 10.09 -22.66 -5.60
N LEU A 6 9.36 -23.66 -5.07
CA LEU A 6 8.42 -24.45 -5.85
C LEU A 6 7.23 -23.59 -6.32
N ARG A 7 6.73 -22.69 -5.48
CA ARG A 7 5.66 -21.75 -5.88
C ARG A 7 6.10 -20.83 -7.02
N VAL A 8 7.33 -20.29 -6.97
CA VAL A 8 7.88 -19.46 -8.06
C VAL A 8 7.95 -20.27 -9.36
N HIS A 9 8.47 -21.50 -9.29
CA HIS A 9 8.56 -22.36 -10.46
C HIS A 9 7.19 -22.72 -11.03
N MET A 10 6.25 -23.10 -10.18
CA MET A 10 4.89 -23.43 -10.62
C MET A 10 4.17 -22.26 -11.30
N ARG A 11 4.31 -21.03 -10.78
CA ARG A 11 3.76 -19.84 -11.44
C ARG A 11 4.31 -19.65 -12.86
N ALA A 12 5.62 -19.81 -13.01
CA ALA A 12 6.27 -19.71 -14.32
C ALA A 12 5.76 -20.78 -15.31
N GLU A 13 5.62 -22.03 -14.85
CA GLU A 13 5.12 -23.15 -15.65
C GLU A 13 3.65 -22.96 -16.06
N ILE A 14 2.79 -22.56 -15.11
CA ILE A 14 1.36 -22.30 -15.39
C ILE A 14 1.23 -21.12 -16.38
N GLY A 15 1.97 -20.04 -16.18
CA GLY A 15 1.97 -18.89 -17.10
C GLY A 15 2.44 -19.26 -18.51
N ALA A 16 3.50 -20.08 -18.63
CA ALA A 16 3.98 -20.58 -19.91
C ALA A 16 2.96 -21.51 -20.59
N LEU A 17 2.32 -22.39 -19.82
CA LEU A 17 1.28 -23.28 -20.31
C LEU A 17 0.07 -22.50 -20.83
N HIS A 18 -0.41 -21.52 -20.06
CA HIS A 18 -1.52 -20.64 -20.46
C HIS A 18 -1.23 -19.93 -21.79
N LYS A 19 -0.06 -19.30 -21.92
CA LYS A 19 0.36 -18.63 -23.17
C LYS A 19 0.43 -19.60 -24.36
N ARG A 20 0.88 -20.84 -24.14
CA ARG A 20 0.99 -21.85 -25.20
C ARG A 20 -0.35 -22.38 -25.67
N ILE A 21 -1.31 -22.58 -24.72
CA ILE A 21 -2.63 -23.11 -25.03
C ILE A 21 -3.54 -22.02 -25.64
N GLY A 22 -3.43 -20.76 -25.21
CA GLY A 22 -4.17 -19.62 -25.74
C GLY A 22 -5.68 -19.65 -25.43
N VAL A 23 -6.10 -20.33 -24.36
CA VAL A 23 -7.51 -20.40 -23.95
C VAL A 23 -7.78 -19.49 -22.75
N THR A 24 -8.99 -18.98 -22.64
CA THR A 24 -9.42 -18.25 -21.44
C THR A 24 -9.41 -19.19 -20.23
N THR A 25 -8.66 -18.82 -19.21
CA THR A 25 -8.50 -19.61 -17.98
C THR A 25 -8.96 -18.80 -16.78
N VAL A 26 -9.75 -19.40 -15.92
CA VAL A 26 -10.12 -18.83 -14.61
C VAL A 26 -9.27 -19.52 -13.55
N TYR A 27 -8.51 -18.69 -12.81
CA TYR A 27 -7.65 -19.14 -11.71
C TYR A 27 -8.10 -18.48 -10.41
N VAL A 28 -8.38 -19.29 -9.39
CA VAL A 28 -8.80 -18.81 -8.08
C VAL A 28 -7.65 -18.96 -7.10
N THR A 29 -7.25 -17.89 -6.46
CA THR A 29 -6.15 -17.87 -5.48
C THR A 29 -6.44 -16.90 -4.36
N HIS A 30 -5.81 -17.10 -3.22
CA HIS A 30 -5.70 -16.14 -2.12
C HIS A 30 -4.31 -15.52 -2.04
N ASP A 31 -3.41 -15.89 -2.96
CA ASP A 31 -2.05 -15.33 -3.05
C ASP A 31 -2.04 -14.14 -4.02
N GLN A 32 -1.83 -12.92 -3.47
CA GLN A 32 -1.78 -11.70 -4.28
C GLN A 32 -0.67 -11.75 -5.33
N VAL A 33 0.49 -12.35 -5.02
CA VAL A 33 1.61 -12.44 -5.97
C VAL A 33 1.22 -13.28 -7.17
N GLU A 34 0.46 -14.38 -6.97
CA GLU A 34 -0.07 -15.18 -8.08
C GLU A 34 -1.03 -14.36 -8.93
N ALA A 35 -2.03 -13.71 -8.31
CA ALA A 35 -3.00 -12.90 -9.02
C ALA A 35 -2.33 -11.78 -9.83
N MET A 36 -1.40 -11.02 -9.21
CA MET A 36 -0.75 -9.87 -9.83
C MET A 36 0.27 -10.23 -10.91
N THR A 37 0.85 -11.46 -10.88
CA THR A 37 1.92 -11.84 -11.83
C THR A 37 1.45 -12.72 -12.97
N MET A 38 0.31 -13.43 -12.82
CA MET A 38 -0.13 -14.42 -13.80
C MET A 38 -1.34 -13.97 -14.61
N ALA A 39 -2.18 -13.09 -14.08
CA ALA A 39 -3.45 -12.73 -14.68
C ALA A 39 -3.35 -11.54 -15.62
N ASP A 40 -4.10 -11.56 -16.74
CA ASP A 40 -4.36 -10.37 -17.57
C ASP A 40 -5.41 -9.46 -16.92
N ARG A 41 -6.34 -10.06 -16.17
CA ARG A 41 -7.39 -9.37 -15.40
C ARG A 41 -7.60 -10.07 -14.08
N VAL A 42 -7.72 -9.29 -13.01
CA VAL A 42 -7.98 -9.77 -11.66
C VAL A 42 -9.38 -9.30 -11.22
N VAL A 43 -10.11 -10.18 -10.56
CA VAL A 43 -11.40 -9.89 -9.93
C VAL A 43 -11.18 -9.90 -8.42
N ILE A 44 -11.34 -8.76 -7.77
CA ILE A 44 -11.29 -8.64 -6.32
C ILE A 44 -12.71 -8.78 -5.76
N MET A 45 -12.87 -9.66 -4.77
CA MET A 45 -14.17 -9.94 -4.15
C MET A 45 -14.09 -9.82 -2.63
N GLN A 46 -15.17 -9.31 -2.04
CA GLN A 46 -15.37 -9.28 -0.59
C GLN A 46 -16.82 -9.65 -0.27
N GLY A 47 -17.03 -10.60 0.64
CA GLY A 47 -18.37 -11.00 1.04
C GLY A 47 -19.27 -11.46 -0.11
N GLY A 48 -18.71 -12.07 -1.16
CA GLY A 48 -19.46 -12.49 -2.35
C GLY A 48 -19.74 -11.38 -3.38
N VAL A 49 -19.34 -10.14 -3.09
CA VAL A 49 -19.53 -8.97 -3.98
C VAL A 49 -18.22 -8.62 -4.67
N ILE A 50 -18.29 -8.37 -5.98
CA ILE A 50 -17.15 -7.87 -6.76
C ILE A 50 -16.87 -6.42 -6.37
N GLN A 51 -15.64 -6.15 -5.96
CA GLN A 51 -15.17 -4.82 -5.57
C GLN A 51 -14.52 -4.08 -6.75
N GLN A 52 -13.72 -4.78 -7.53
CA GLN A 52 -13.09 -4.25 -8.74
C GLN A 52 -12.68 -5.36 -9.69
N ILE A 53 -12.72 -5.07 -11.00
CA ILE A 53 -12.18 -5.92 -12.07
C ILE A 53 -11.26 -5.06 -12.92
N ALA A 54 -9.97 -5.36 -12.92
CA ALA A 54 -8.99 -4.59 -13.71
C ALA A 54 -7.72 -5.42 -13.99
N ALA A 55 -6.83 -4.87 -14.82
CA ALA A 55 -5.46 -5.37 -14.94
C ALA A 55 -4.71 -5.17 -13.61
N PRO A 56 -3.67 -6.00 -13.32
CA PRO A 56 -2.90 -5.88 -12.08
C PRO A 56 -2.40 -4.46 -11.79
N ASP A 57 -1.77 -3.80 -12.74
CA ASP A 57 -1.24 -2.44 -12.57
C ASP A 57 -2.35 -1.42 -12.27
N GLU A 58 -3.52 -1.59 -12.86
CA GLU A 58 -4.67 -0.72 -12.61
C GLU A 58 -5.22 -0.90 -11.19
N LEU A 59 -5.31 -2.14 -10.69
CA LEU A 59 -5.70 -2.42 -9.30
C LEU A 59 -4.74 -1.77 -8.29
N PHE A 60 -3.46 -1.78 -8.60
CA PHE A 60 -2.45 -1.21 -7.74
C PHE A 60 -2.45 0.32 -7.77
N ASN A 61 -2.53 0.92 -8.97
CA ASN A 61 -2.40 2.36 -9.14
C ASN A 61 -3.73 3.12 -8.97
N ASN A 62 -4.88 2.49 -9.28
CA ASN A 62 -6.19 3.10 -9.23
C ASN A 62 -7.22 2.21 -8.52
N PRO A 63 -7.02 1.90 -7.21
CA PRO A 63 -7.96 1.10 -6.44
C PRO A 63 -9.30 1.83 -6.32
N ALA A 64 -10.40 1.11 -6.57
CA ALA A 64 -11.73 1.68 -6.61
C ALA A 64 -12.28 2.07 -5.22
N ASN A 65 -11.77 1.49 -4.15
CA ASN A 65 -12.20 1.76 -2.78
C ASN A 65 -11.12 1.37 -1.76
N LEU A 66 -11.37 1.69 -0.49
CA LEU A 66 -10.46 1.41 0.63
C LEU A 66 -10.13 -0.08 0.77
N PHE A 67 -11.12 -0.95 0.54
CA PHE A 67 -10.89 -2.40 0.63
C PHE A 67 -9.86 -2.86 -0.41
N VAL A 68 -10.04 -2.49 -1.67
CA VAL A 68 -9.09 -2.86 -2.74
C VAL A 68 -7.71 -2.26 -2.47
N ALA A 69 -7.65 -0.99 -2.04
CA ALA A 69 -6.41 -0.30 -1.73
C ALA A 69 -5.63 -0.96 -0.58
N GLY A 70 -6.31 -1.38 0.47
CA GLY A 70 -5.70 -2.07 1.61
C GLY A 70 -5.38 -3.53 1.32
N PHE A 71 -6.17 -4.19 0.47
CA PHE A 71 -5.96 -5.58 0.10
C PHE A 71 -4.80 -5.76 -0.88
N ILE A 72 -4.61 -4.84 -1.83
CA ILE A 72 -3.57 -4.92 -2.85
C ILE A 72 -2.30 -4.23 -2.38
N GLY A 73 -1.24 -5.00 -2.23
CA GLY A 73 0.08 -4.58 -1.76
C GLY A 73 0.54 -5.37 -0.54
N SER A 74 1.85 -5.48 -0.35
CA SER A 74 2.45 -6.16 0.80
C SER A 74 3.67 -5.36 1.29
N PRO A 75 3.51 -4.62 2.37
CA PRO A 75 2.31 -4.38 3.20
C PRO A 75 1.19 -3.65 2.46
N GLY A 76 -0.03 -3.72 3.02
CA GLY A 76 -1.17 -2.95 2.51
C GLY A 76 -1.00 -1.43 2.66
N MET A 77 -1.85 -0.65 2.02
CA MET A 77 -1.82 0.81 2.05
C MET A 77 -2.09 1.34 3.46
N ASN A 78 -1.36 2.37 3.87
CA ASN A 78 -1.67 3.15 5.07
C ASN A 78 -2.88 4.05 4.81
N PHE A 79 -3.78 4.18 5.79
CA PHE A 79 -4.94 5.07 5.72
C PHE A 79 -4.92 6.08 6.85
N LEU A 80 -5.18 7.35 6.51
CA LEU A 80 -5.16 8.48 7.41
C LEU A 80 -6.42 9.32 7.19
N ASN A 81 -7.09 9.73 8.26
CA ASN A 81 -8.15 10.74 8.16
C ASN A 81 -7.51 12.11 7.94
N ALA A 82 -8.00 12.87 6.98
CA ALA A 82 -7.57 14.22 6.75
C ALA A 82 -8.72 15.10 6.24
N GLU A 83 -8.64 16.39 6.50
CA GLU A 83 -9.55 17.38 5.96
C GLU A 83 -8.83 18.20 4.90
N LEU A 84 -9.43 18.27 3.71
CA LEU A 84 -8.96 19.13 2.63
C LEU A 84 -9.63 20.51 2.75
N ARG A 85 -8.82 21.55 2.98
CA ARG A 85 -9.26 22.96 3.02
C ARG A 85 -8.33 23.81 2.17
N ASN A 86 -8.91 24.66 1.32
CA ASN A 86 -8.15 25.59 0.46
C ASN A 86 -7.07 24.88 -0.37
N GLY A 87 -7.32 23.66 -0.82
CA GLY A 87 -6.37 22.85 -1.61
C GLY A 87 -5.20 22.26 -0.83
N ALA A 88 -5.26 22.23 0.50
CA ALA A 88 -4.23 21.64 1.35
C ALA A 88 -4.80 20.68 2.40
N LEU A 89 -4.02 19.64 2.72
CA LEU A 89 -4.26 18.68 3.80
C LEU A 89 -3.27 18.91 4.93
N THR A 90 -3.61 18.50 6.14
CA THR A 90 -2.65 18.39 7.23
C THR A 90 -2.34 16.92 7.48
N LEU A 91 -1.10 16.49 7.23
CA LEU A 91 -0.61 15.14 7.46
C LEU A 91 0.71 15.20 8.23
N PHE A 92 0.86 14.40 9.28
CA PHE A 92 2.08 14.33 10.10
C PHE A 92 2.55 15.71 10.63
N GLY A 93 1.60 16.60 10.93
CA GLY A 93 1.88 17.97 11.36
C GLY A 93 2.38 18.91 10.25
N GLN A 94 2.40 18.46 9.01
CA GLN A 94 2.81 19.25 7.84
C GLN A 94 1.59 19.66 7.00
N THR A 95 1.64 20.87 6.43
CA THR A 95 0.66 21.30 5.43
C THR A 95 1.08 20.80 4.07
N VAL A 96 0.25 19.95 3.47
CA VAL A 96 0.51 19.30 2.19
C VAL A 96 -0.42 19.89 1.14
N THR A 97 0.15 20.63 0.19
CA THR A 97 -0.62 21.19 -0.94
C THR A 97 -0.95 20.09 -1.93
N MET A 98 -2.24 19.93 -2.23
CA MET A 98 -2.71 18.94 -3.20
C MET A 98 -2.78 19.54 -4.61
N PRO A 99 -2.44 18.77 -5.66
CA PRO A 99 -2.68 19.22 -7.04
C PRO A 99 -4.17 19.53 -7.25
N LYS A 100 -4.48 20.71 -7.79
CA LYS A 100 -5.84 21.26 -7.90
C LYS A 100 -6.89 20.39 -8.59
N ALA A 101 -6.50 19.33 -9.26
CA ALA A 101 -7.41 18.52 -10.09
C ALA A 101 -8.07 17.34 -9.35
N ARG A 102 -7.84 17.15 -8.02
CA ARG A 102 -8.20 15.87 -7.40
C ARG A 102 -9.29 15.87 -6.34
N ALA A 103 -9.73 17.01 -5.81
CA ALA A 103 -10.73 16.95 -4.73
C ALA A 103 -11.58 18.23 -4.58
N HIS A 104 -12.84 18.05 -4.23
CA HIS A 104 -13.67 19.02 -3.54
C HIS A 104 -13.19 19.13 -2.07
N GLU A 105 -13.50 20.23 -1.39
CA GLU A 105 -13.21 20.40 0.04
C GLU A 105 -14.03 19.43 0.91
N GLY A 106 -13.46 18.96 2.00
CA GLY A 106 -14.13 18.07 2.94
C GLY A 106 -13.22 17.08 3.64
N ASN A 107 -13.83 16.11 4.30
CA ASN A 107 -13.15 15.01 4.96
C ASN A 107 -12.85 13.89 3.96
N PHE A 108 -11.63 13.41 3.99
CA PHE A 108 -11.14 12.32 3.14
C PHE A 108 -10.41 11.28 3.96
N VAL A 109 -10.39 10.06 3.43
CA VAL A 109 -9.39 9.07 3.82
C VAL A 109 -8.23 9.18 2.83
N VAL A 110 -7.08 9.53 3.35
CA VAL A 110 -5.84 9.61 2.56
C VAL A 110 -5.14 8.27 2.60
N GLY A 111 -4.90 7.68 1.44
CA GLY A 111 -4.09 6.49 1.27
C GLY A 111 -2.63 6.85 0.96
N LEU A 112 -1.70 6.19 1.63
CA LEU A 112 -0.27 6.32 1.38
C LEU A 112 0.38 4.94 1.39
N ARG A 113 0.93 4.51 0.25
CA ARG A 113 1.58 3.22 0.17
C ARG A 113 2.87 3.18 0.96
N PRO A 114 3.18 2.06 1.66
CA PRO A 114 4.41 1.92 2.43
C PRO A 114 5.69 2.19 1.65
N GLU A 115 5.75 1.83 0.38
CA GLU A 115 6.88 2.03 -0.53
C GLU A 115 7.02 3.47 -1.05
N HIS A 116 6.00 4.30 -0.90
CA HIS A 116 6.05 5.74 -1.21
C HIS A 116 6.63 6.58 -0.06
N LEU A 117 6.86 5.95 1.10
CA LEU A 117 7.60 6.55 2.21
C LEU A 117 9.10 6.28 2.05
N THR A 118 9.90 7.32 2.02
CA THR A 118 11.35 7.25 1.83
C THR A 118 12.11 7.78 3.04
N LEU A 119 13.35 7.32 3.23
CA LEU A 119 14.27 7.89 4.22
C LEU A 119 14.96 9.11 3.61
N GLY A 120 14.68 10.29 4.18
CA GLY A 120 15.24 11.56 3.70
C GLY A 120 14.75 11.96 2.31
N ASP A 121 15.06 13.16 1.93
CA ASP A 121 14.94 13.79 0.60
C ASP A 121 13.64 13.53 -0.19
N ALA A 122 12.54 14.09 0.32
CA ALA A 122 11.24 14.08 -0.33
C ALA A 122 10.57 15.46 -0.21
N PRO A 123 9.60 15.80 -1.08
CA PRO A 123 8.90 17.09 -1.05
C PRO A 123 8.24 17.44 0.29
N VAL A 124 7.75 16.43 1.01
CA VAL A 124 7.19 16.56 2.35
C VAL A 124 7.98 15.68 3.31
N MET A 125 8.56 16.28 4.33
CA MET A 125 9.39 15.59 5.32
C MET A 125 8.78 15.68 6.71
N PHE A 126 8.89 14.61 7.48
CA PHE A 126 8.47 14.54 8.88
C PHE A 126 9.34 13.55 9.66
N ASN A 127 9.37 13.68 10.99
CA ASN A 127 10.13 12.79 11.83
C ASN A 127 9.19 11.80 12.53
N VAL A 128 9.58 10.53 12.56
CA VAL A 128 8.86 9.48 13.27
C VAL A 128 9.76 8.80 14.29
N ARG A 129 9.18 8.28 15.36
CA ARG A 129 9.85 7.32 16.25
C ARG A 129 9.32 5.94 15.91
N PRO A 130 10.18 5.02 15.44
CA PRO A 130 9.77 3.66 15.16
C PRO A 130 9.28 2.97 16.43
N THR A 131 8.16 2.26 16.35
CA THR A 131 7.69 1.34 17.39
C THR A 131 8.26 -0.06 17.19
N LEU A 132 8.56 -0.41 15.93
CA LEU A 132 9.17 -1.66 15.53
C LEU A 132 9.90 -1.46 14.19
N VAL A 133 11.03 -2.12 14.02
CA VAL A 133 11.74 -2.22 12.73
C VAL A 133 11.98 -3.69 12.41
N GLU A 134 11.41 -4.15 11.31
CA GLU A 134 11.64 -5.48 10.77
C GLU A 134 12.64 -5.41 9.61
N SER A 135 13.71 -6.21 9.66
CA SER A 135 14.73 -6.24 8.61
C SER A 135 14.51 -7.45 7.69
N LEU A 136 14.33 -7.17 6.40
CA LEU A 136 14.18 -8.18 5.34
C LEU A 136 15.43 -8.21 4.42
N GLY A 137 16.58 -7.89 4.98
CA GLY A 137 17.84 -7.78 4.22
C GLY A 137 18.03 -6.38 3.65
N SER A 138 17.78 -6.18 2.37
CA SER A 138 17.91 -4.88 1.69
C SER A 138 16.74 -3.93 1.94
N GLU A 139 15.65 -4.43 2.45
CA GLU A 139 14.45 -3.65 2.78
C GLU A 139 14.15 -3.73 4.28
N LYS A 140 13.52 -2.70 4.80
CA LYS A 140 13.05 -2.64 6.18
C LYS A 140 11.60 -2.19 6.22
N TYR A 141 10.82 -2.79 7.10
CA TYR A 141 9.51 -2.31 7.48
C TYR A 141 9.66 -1.53 8.78
N VAL A 142 9.36 -0.25 8.71
CA VAL A 142 9.39 0.67 9.86
C VAL A 142 7.96 0.93 10.28
N TYR A 143 7.59 0.45 11.46
CA TYR A 143 6.29 0.70 12.08
C TYR A 143 6.38 1.93 12.96
N PHE A 144 5.42 2.83 12.87
CA PHE A 144 5.37 4.04 13.66
C PHE A 144 3.94 4.48 13.94
N ASP A 145 3.75 5.27 15.00
CA ASP A 145 2.45 5.82 15.38
C ASP A 145 2.19 7.15 14.66
N ASP A 146 0.95 7.40 14.26
CA ASP A 146 0.51 8.62 13.59
C ASP A 146 -0.14 9.65 14.53
N GLY A 147 -0.12 9.39 15.84
CA GLY A 147 -0.74 10.26 16.84
C GLY A 147 -2.28 10.25 16.81
N GLY A 148 -2.90 9.23 16.20
CA GLY A 148 -4.36 9.04 16.20
C GLY A 148 -5.10 9.52 14.95
N ALA A 149 -4.38 9.92 13.88
CA ALA A 149 -4.98 10.32 12.60
C ALA A 149 -5.46 9.14 11.74
N ARG A 150 -5.17 7.91 12.15
CA ARG A 150 -5.45 6.68 11.40
C ARG A 150 -6.94 6.36 11.31
N VAL A 151 -7.37 5.86 10.14
CA VAL A 151 -8.66 5.17 10.00
C VAL A 151 -8.51 3.78 10.63
N ALA A 152 -9.39 3.41 11.54
CA ALA A 152 -9.48 2.05 12.02
C ALA A 152 -9.85 1.13 10.85
N ASP A 153 -8.98 0.20 10.49
CA ASP A 153 -9.37 -0.91 9.61
C ASP A 153 -10.52 -1.65 10.29
N GLY A 154 -11.56 -1.99 9.55
CA GLY A 154 -12.79 -2.60 10.08
C GLY A 154 -12.62 -3.98 10.72
N GLU A 155 -11.42 -4.44 11.01
CA GLU A 155 -11.11 -5.55 11.88
C GLU A 155 -10.82 -5.03 13.29
N GLU A 156 -11.72 -5.34 14.21
CA GLU A 156 -11.68 -4.96 15.62
C GLU A 156 -10.31 -5.27 16.26
N GLY A 157 -9.63 -4.24 16.70
CA GLY A 157 -8.82 -4.30 17.91
C GLY A 157 -7.31 -4.42 17.81
N LYS A 158 -6.64 -4.26 16.64
CA LYS A 158 -5.17 -4.12 16.62
C LYS A 158 -4.74 -3.03 15.64
N SER A 159 -4.72 -1.81 16.13
CA SER A 159 -4.00 -0.70 15.50
C SER A 159 -2.50 -1.04 15.46
N LYS A 160 -2.07 -1.77 14.45
CA LYS A 160 -0.65 -1.82 14.09
C LYS A 160 -0.35 -0.48 13.45
N GLY A 161 0.48 0.38 14.03
CA GLY A 161 0.85 1.68 13.51
C GLY A 161 0.94 1.80 11.97
N LEU A 162 1.32 2.92 11.45
CA LEU A 162 1.63 3.09 10.04
C LEU A 162 2.90 2.32 9.68
N ILE A 163 3.06 1.95 8.43
CA ILE A 163 4.20 1.17 7.94
C ILE A 163 4.89 1.94 6.82
N ALA A 164 6.20 2.14 6.93
CA ALA A 164 7.04 2.52 5.80
C ALA A 164 7.86 1.31 5.34
N ARG A 165 7.96 1.10 4.03
CA ARG A 165 8.84 0.12 3.40
C ARG A 165 10.00 0.86 2.77
N VAL A 166 11.16 0.81 3.41
CA VAL A 166 12.33 1.58 3.01
C VAL A 166 13.47 0.69 2.58
N SER A 167 14.16 1.07 1.50
CA SER A 167 15.40 0.40 1.08
C SER A 167 16.56 0.91 1.93
N HIS A 168 17.07 0.07 2.83
CA HIS A 168 18.19 0.42 3.71
C HIS A 168 18.95 -0.83 4.16
N THR A 169 20.26 -0.83 3.99
CA THR A 169 21.13 -1.97 4.34
C THR A 169 21.76 -1.86 5.74
N GLY A 170 21.78 -0.66 6.34
CA GLY A 170 22.32 -0.41 7.68
C GLY A 170 21.34 -0.81 8.80
N SER A 171 21.77 -0.66 10.05
CA SER A 171 20.87 -0.70 11.21
C SER A 171 20.11 0.61 11.30
N LEU A 172 18.79 0.54 11.50
CA LEU A 172 17.98 1.68 11.94
C LEU A 172 17.80 1.51 13.45
N ALA A 173 18.33 2.47 14.23
CA ALA A 173 18.20 2.45 15.68
C ALA A 173 16.74 2.75 16.04
N GLY A 174 16.11 1.87 16.83
CA GLY A 174 14.69 1.99 17.20
C GLY A 174 14.34 3.18 18.09
N ASP A 175 15.33 3.79 18.75
CA ASP A 175 15.11 4.88 19.71
C ASP A 175 15.34 6.28 19.10
N GLU A 176 15.93 6.37 17.91
CA GLU A 176 16.18 7.65 17.23
C GLU A 176 15.03 8.04 16.31
N ALA A 177 14.78 9.36 16.23
CA ALA A 177 13.82 9.89 15.28
C ALA A 177 14.35 9.68 13.86
N LEU A 178 13.54 9.04 13.02
CA LEU A 178 13.86 8.80 11.61
C LEU A 178 13.18 9.85 10.73
N PRO A 179 13.92 10.51 9.81
CA PRO A 179 13.33 11.39 8.82
C PRO A 179 12.69 10.56 7.71
N LEU A 180 11.37 10.53 7.68
CA LEU A 180 10.59 9.98 6.56
C LEU A 180 10.03 11.10 5.70
N GLY A 181 9.81 10.81 4.44
CA GLY A 181 9.18 11.74 3.54
C GLY A 181 8.38 11.06 2.45
N PHE A 182 7.54 11.83 1.76
CA PHE A 182 6.71 11.38 0.65
C PHE A 182 6.47 12.49 -0.38
N ASP A 183 6.06 12.08 -1.58
CA ASP A 183 5.59 13.01 -2.61
C ASP A 183 4.06 13.12 -2.53
N PRO A 184 3.48 14.33 -2.39
CA PRO A 184 2.03 14.54 -2.42
C PRO A 184 1.33 14.04 -3.68
N ALA A 185 2.04 13.94 -4.79
CA ALA A 185 1.51 13.39 -6.04
C ALA A 185 1.18 11.89 -5.94
N GLN A 186 1.76 11.18 -4.97
CA GLN A 186 1.56 9.75 -4.73
C GLN A 186 0.46 9.44 -3.71
N LEU A 187 -0.21 10.45 -3.18
CA LEU A 187 -1.34 10.28 -2.28
C LEU A 187 -2.59 9.85 -3.02
N TYR A 188 -3.34 8.94 -2.40
CA TYR A 188 -4.67 8.54 -2.81
C TYR A 188 -5.71 9.23 -1.93
N LEU A 189 -6.81 9.69 -2.52
CA LEU A 189 -7.93 10.28 -1.78
C LEU A 189 -9.18 9.43 -1.99
N PHE A 190 -9.80 9.06 -0.89
CA PHE A 190 -11.06 8.31 -0.86
C PHE A 190 -12.11 9.14 -0.10
N ASP A 191 -13.33 9.17 -0.64
CA ASP A 191 -14.51 9.81 -0.05
C ASP A 191 -15.14 8.92 1.02
#